data_87450c29430bd74326ade4158826d7fe
#
_entry.id   87450c29430bd74326ade4158826d7fe
#
_cell.length_a   1.000
_cell.length_b   1.000
_cell.length_c   1.000
_cell.angle_alpha   90.00
_cell.angle_beta   90.00
_cell.angle_gamma   90.00
#
_symmetry.space_group_name_H-M   'P 1'
#
loop_
_entity.id
_entity.type
_entity.pdbx_description
1 polymer ?
#
loop_
_entity_poly.entity_id
_entity_poly.type
_entity_poly.pdbx_seq_one_letter_code
_entity_poly.pdbx_strand_id
1 'polypeptide(L)'
;QLNGGDAWYRKTFRLDDKDLDKKVRLEFGGVYMDSKVYVNGQFVGHYPNGYNAFSYDITPYLNADGSENTIAVHVVNQQPSSRWYSGSGIYRDVKLSVTDKVHLAQYGTTITTPQLEKQQNGAVDTVVKSRIVNQDDQAHSIYAEYEIVDQNGQVVSEKTRSEAQAVLAGQEINLSQTLHVEKPTLWDVKTDHPALYTLYTRVYRDSQLVDVQKERFGYRYLNWTPEGGFFLNGVATKFHGVSLHHDHGALGAEENYKAEYRRLKQMKDMGVN
;
A
#
# COMPACT_ATOMS: atom_id res chain seq x y z
N GLN A 1 -5.10 -20.38 26.44
CA GLN A 1 -5.09 -18.92 26.42
C GLN A 1 -3.67 -18.44 26.13
N LEU A 2 -3.50 -17.56 25.15
CA LEU A 2 -2.19 -16.94 24.85
C LEU A 2 -1.84 -15.97 25.99
N ASN A 3 -0.56 -15.93 26.35
CA ASN A 3 -0.10 -14.99 27.36
C ASN A 3 -0.13 -13.56 26.81
N GLY A 4 -0.75 -12.65 27.54
CA GLY A 4 -0.68 -11.23 27.33
C GLY A 4 0.42 -10.59 28.17
N GLY A 5 0.49 -9.28 28.18
CA GLY A 5 1.40 -8.48 29.00
C GLY A 5 2.08 -7.35 28.22
N ASP A 6 3.14 -6.82 28.78
CA ASP A 6 3.94 -5.74 28.22
C ASP A 6 5.19 -6.30 27.55
N ALA A 7 5.48 -5.77 26.36
CA ALA A 7 6.69 -6.12 25.63
C ALA A 7 7.36 -4.88 25.02
N TRP A 8 8.68 -4.90 24.94
CA TRP A 8 9.46 -3.88 24.30
C TRP A 8 10.28 -4.47 23.15
N TYR A 9 10.14 -3.85 21.96
CA TYR A 9 10.97 -4.11 20.81
C TYR A 9 11.99 -2.98 20.67
N ARG A 10 13.21 -3.31 20.23
CA ARG A 10 14.25 -2.33 19.95
C ARG A 10 15.02 -2.71 18.70
N LYS A 11 15.24 -1.74 17.83
CA LYS A 11 15.99 -1.90 16.58
C LYS A 11 16.81 -0.65 16.33
N THR A 12 18.05 -0.84 15.94
CA THR A 12 18.92 0.25 15.49
C THR A 12 19.07 0.21 13.97
N PHE A 13 19.32 1.37 13.38
CA PHE A 13 19.57 1.54 11.96
C PHE A 13 20.35 2.83 11.69
N ARG A 14 20.94 2.92 10.50
CA ARG A 14 21.54 4.14 9.97
C ARG A 14 20.94 4.46 8.63
N LEU A 15 20.82 5.74 8.31
CA LEU A 15 20.52 6.20 6.95
C LEU A 15 21.83 6.29 6.16
N ASP A 16 21.75 6.04 4.86
CA ASP A 16 22.85 6.38 3.95
C ASP A 16 22.99 7.90 3.87
N ASP A 17 24.21 8.40 3.65
CA ASP A 17 24.49 9.85 3.56
C ASP A 17 23.62 10.59 2.54
N LYS A 18 23.28 9.91 1.43
CA LYS A 18 22.39 10.43 0.36
C LYS A 18 20.93 10.62 0.82
N ASP A 19 20.56 10.03 1.95
CA ASP A 19 19.18 10.00 2.46
C ASP A 19 18.97 10.89 3.69
N LEU A 20 20.02 11.55 4.19
CA LEU A 20 19.96 12.39 5.40
C LEU A 20 19.05 13.62 5.23
N ASP A 21 18.88 14.13 4.00
CA ASP A 21 17.99 15.26 3.68
C ASP A 21 16.61 14.80 3.16
N LYS A 22 16.31 13.52 3.29
CA LYS A 22 15.05 12.93 2.82
C LYS A 22 13.98 12.89 3.91
N LYS A 23 12.74 12.64 3.49
CA LYS A 23 11.66 12.30 4.41
C LYS A 23 11.70 10.81 4.73
N VAL A 24 11.56 10.50 6.01
CA VAL A 24 11.60 9.12 6.50
C VAL A 24 10.33 8.81 7.27
N ARG A 25 9.59 7.82 6.77
CA ARG A 25 8.38 7.32 7.41
C ARG A 25 8.60 5.90 7.91
N LEU A 26 8.21 5.66 9.15
CA LEU A 26 8.19 4.34 9.76
C LEU A 26 6.77 3.77 9.64
N GLU A 27 6.64 2.62 9.00
CA GLU A 27 5.36 1.97 8.69
C GLU A 27 5.27 0.63 9.41
N PHE A 28 4.15 0.40 10.08
CA PHE A 28 3.81 -0.86 10.73
C PHE A 28 2.62 -1.50 10.01
N GLY A 29 2.77 -2.72 9.54
CA GLY A 29 1.68 -3.49 8.94
C GLY A 29 0.64 -3.95 9.96
N GLY A 30 1.06 -4.19 11.20
CA GLY A 30 0.18 -4.53 12.31
C GLY A 30 0.96 -4.82 13.60
N VAL A 31 0.45 -4.29 14.71
CA VAL A 31 1.02 -4.48 16.06
C VAL A 31 -0.13 -4.76 17.03
N TYR A 32 -0.16 -5.91 17.64
CA TYR A 32 -1.20 -6.26 18.61
C TYR A 32 -0.67 -6.17 20.04
N MET A 33 -1.06 -5.16 20.81
CA MET A 33 -1.82 -3.98 20.53
C MET A 33 -1.35 -2.80 21.41
N ASP A 34 -2.11 -1.70 21.43
CA ASP A 34 -1.88 -0.51 22.29
C ASP A 34 -0.41 -0.05 22.24
N SER A 35 0.11 0.10 21.01
CA SER A 35 1.53 0.34 20.78
C SER A 35 1.91 1.81 20.94
N LYS A 36 3.07 2.05 21.58
CA LYS A 36 3.72 3.36 21.68
C LYS A 36 5.10 3.30 21.02
N VAL A 37 5.36 4.23 20.11
CA VAL A 37 6.58 4.27 19.32
C VAL A 37 7.47 5.41 19.77
N TYR A 38 8.76 5.12 19.90
CA TYR A 38 9.80 6.06 20.28
C TYR A 38 10.95 5.97 19.27
N VAL A 39 11.55 7.11 18.93
CA VAL A 39 12.78 7.21 18.13
C VAL A 39 13.79 8.03 18.90
N ASN A 40 15.00 7.51 19.08
CA ASN A 40 16.07 8.14 19.85
C ASN A 40 15.61 8.64 21.25
N GLY A 41 14.76 7.83 21.90
CA GLY A 41 14.21 8.15 23.22
C GLY A 41 13.04 9.13 23.22
N GLN A 42 12.70 9.74 22.09
CA GLN A 42 11.58 10.69 21.97
C GLN A 42 10.30 9.97 21.58
N PHE A 43 9.19 10.31 22.24
CA PHE A 43 7.86 9.76 21.91
C PHE A 43 7.39 10.28 20.55
N VAL A 44 7.04 9.34 19.64
CA VAL A 44 6.58 9.64 18.28
C VAL A 44 5.06 9.55 18.17
N GLY A 45 4.47 8.49 18.74
CA GLY A 45 3.03 8.31 18.65
C GLY A 45 2.52 7.05 19.34
N HIS A 46 1.19 7.00 19.48
CA HIS A 46 0.44 5.92 20.10
C HIS A 46 -0.62 5.39 19.13
N TYR A 47 -0.73 4.07 18.99
CA TYR A 47 -1.75 3.42 18.17
C TYR A 47 -2.42 2.26 18.93
N PRO A 48 -3.70 2.42 19.32
CA PRO A 48 -4.37 1.44 20.18
C PRO A 48 -4.89 0.21 19.41
N ASN A 49 -5.19 0.33 18.11
CA ASN A 49 -5.77 -0.78 17.34
C ASN A 49 -4.73 -1.83 16.98
N GLY A 50 -5.07 -3.10 17.16
CA GLY A 50 -4.16 -4.23 16.92
C GLY A 50 -4.18 -4.81 15.50
N TYR A 51 -5.06 -4.36 14.60
CA TYR A 51 -5.26 -5.02 13.29
C TYR A 51 -4.95 -4.15 12.08
N ASN A 52 -4.99 -2.84 12.22
CA ASN A 52 -4.77 -1.94 11.10
C ASN A 52 -3.29 -1.55 10.97
N ALA A 53 -2.88 -1.28 9.73
CA ALA A 53 -1.60 -0.63 9.46
C ALA A 53 -1.63 0.83 9.92
N PHE A 54 -0.47 1.34 10.35
CA PHE A 54 -0.28 2.73 10.72
C PHE A 54 1.16 3.18 10.41
N SER A 55 1.38 4.48 10.36
CA SER A 55 2.71 5.03 10.09
C SER A 55 2.94 6.38 10.77
N TYR A 56 4.22 6.72 10.94
CA TYR A 56 4.66 8.01 11.49
C TYR A 56 5.76 8.61 10.63
N ASP A 57 5.72 9.92 10.39
CA ASP A 57 6.89 10.68 9.93
C ASP A 57 7.89 10.76 11.08
N ILE A 58 9.02 10.09 10.93
CA ILE A 58 10.06 10.06 11.95
C ILE A 58 11.24 11.00 11.62
N THR A 59 11.18 11.71 10.51
CA THR A 59 12.23 12.64 10.07
C THR A 59 12.70 13.58 11.18
N PRO A 60 11.80 14.23 11.97
CA PRO A 60 12.22 15.18 13.01
C PRO A 60 12.94 14.55 14.19
N TYR A 61 12.90 13.22 14.33
CA TYR A 61 13.45 12.50 15.47
C TYR A 61 14.79 11.81 15.14
N LEU A 62 15.25 11.91 13.88
CA LEU A 62 16.47 11.25 13.42
C LEU A 62 17.69 12.09 13.72
N ASN A 63 18.82 11.40 13.88
CA ASN A 63 20.15 12.05 14.02
C ASN A 63 20.59 12.60 12.66
N ALA A 64 20.69 13.91 12.55
CA ALA A 64 21.02 14.61 11.31
C ALA A 64 22.48 14.40 10.84
N ASP A 65 23.36 13.92 11.73
CA ASP A 65 24.76 13.65 11.46
C ASP A 65 25.04 12.25 10.88
N GLY A 66 23.97 11.48 10.57
CA GLY A 66 24.08 10.11 10.05
C GLY A 66 24.50 9.08 11.11
N SER A 67 24.55 9.44 12.38
CA SER A 67 24.82 8.50 13.46
C SER A 67 23.66 7.49 13.61
N GLU A 68 23.90 6.44 14.41
CA GLU A 68 22.91 5.38 14.61
C GLU A 68 21.64 5.88 15.28
N ASN A 69 20.49 5.51 14.72
CA ASN A 69 19.17 5.77 15.26
C ASN A 69 18.61 4.52 15.94
N THR A 70 17.85 4.72 17.02
CA THR A 70 17.17 3.64 17.73
C THR A 70 15.66 3.83 17.68
N ILE A 71 14.95 2.80 17.20
CA ILE A 71 13.49 2.68 17.33
C ILE A 71 13.20 1.81 18.54
N ALA A 72 12.29 2.23 19.41
CA ALA A 72 11.72 1.40 20.47
C ALA A 72 10.20 1.39 20.36
N VAL A 73 9.59 0.21 20.53
CA VAL A 73 8.15 0.02 20.47
C VAL A 73 7.69 -0.69 21.73
N HIS A 74 6.85 -0.03 22.51
CA HIS A 74 6.16 -0.62 23.64
C HIS A 74 4.82 -1.17 23.18
N VAL A 75 4.51 -2.40 23.50
CA VAL A 75 3.28 -3.09 23.12
C VAL A 75 2.61 -3.66 24.35
N VAL A 76 1.31 -3.44 24.51
CA VAL A 76 0.54 -3.90 25.64
C VAL A 76 -0.63 -4.76 25.16
N ASN A 77 -0.65 -6.05 25.51
CA ASN A 77 -1.78 -6.94 25.26
C ASN A 77 -2.39 -7.37 26.58
N GLN A 78 -3.42 -6.68 27.03
CA GLN A 78 -4.11 -7.02 28.27
C GLN A 78 -4.99 -8.26 28.10
N GLN A 79 -4.85 -9.21 29.04
CA GLN A 79 -5.66 -10.41 29.14
C GLN A 79 -6.34 -10.48 30.53
N PRO A 80 -7.55 -11.07 30.65
CA PRO A 80 -8.33 -11.77 29.62
C PRO A 80 -9.01 -10.81 28.61
N SER A 81 -9.17 -11.27 27.39
CA SER A 81 -9.80 -10.52 26.30
C SER A 81 -10.74 -11.42 25.50
N SER A 82 -11.77 -10.83 24.90
CA SER A 82 -12.66 -11.53 23.95
C SER A 82 -11.92 -12.01 22.69
N ARG A 83 -10.73 -11.45 22.41
CA ARG A 83 -9.84 -11.81 21.30
C ARG A 83 -8.73 -12.76 21.76
N TRP A 84 -9.10 -13.79 22.46
CA TRP A 84 -8.20 -14.79 23.08
C TRP A 84 -7.24 -15.48 22.10
N TYR A 85 -7.57 -15.50 20.81
CA TYR A 85 -6.79 -16.11 19.73
C TYR A 85 -5.76 -15.14 19.12
N SER A 86 -5.78 -13.86 19.46
CA SER A 86 -4.82 -12.88 18.93
C SER A 86 -3.48 -13.04 19.63
N GLY A 87 -2.42 -13.18 18.83
CA GLY A 87 -1.04 -13.13 19.33
C GLY A 87 -0.67 -11.72 19.77
N SER A 88 0.41 -11.60 20.55
CA SER A 88 0.92 -10.32 21.03
C SER A 88 2.10 -9.84 20.19
N GLY A 89 2.22 -8.54 20.02
CA GLY A 89 3.42 -7.92 19.48
C GLY A 89 3.33 -7.50 18.01
N ILE A 90 4.49 -7.27 17.42
CA ILE A 90 4.63 -6.92 16.00
C ILE A 90 4.51 -8.21 15.19
N TYR A 91 3.38 -8.38 14.50
CA TYR A 91 3.08 -9.61 13.75
C TYR A 91 3.12 -9.43 12.23
N ARG A 92 3.25 -8.20 11.75
CA ARG A 92 3.43 -7.84 10.33
C ARG A 92 4.70 -7.06 10.11
N ASP A 93 5.08 -6.90 8.85
CA ASP A 93 6.27 -6.16 8.44
C ASP A 93 6.33 -4.75 9.03
N VAL A 94 7.54 -4.35 9.42
CA VAL A 94 7.89 -2.96 9.73
C VAL A 94 8.83 -2.46 8.63
N LYS A 95 8.49 -1.32 8.02
CA LYS A 95 9.21 -0.75 6.88
C LYS A 95 9.65 0.68 7.15
N LEU A 96 10.80 1.05 6.59
CA LEU A 96 11.21 2.44 6.43
C LEU A 96 10.97 2.84 4.97
N SER A 97 10.16 3.87 4.77
CA SER A 97 9.99 4.52 3.48
C SER A 97 10.81 5.81 3.48
N VAL A 98 11.79 5.87 2.59
CA VAL A 98 12.64 7.05 2.40
C VAL A 98 12.26 7.69 1.07
N THR A 99 11.80 8.93 1.10
CA THR A 99 11.32 9.66 -0.07
C THR A 99 11.94 11.03 -0.18
N ASP A 100 11.94 11.61 -1.38
CA ASP A 100 12.22 13.03 -1.54
C ASP A 100 11.19 13.87 -0.76
N LYS A 101 11.50 15.12 -0.46
CA LYS A 101 10.56 16.06 0.17
C LYS A 101 9.33 16.33 -0.73
N VAL A 102 9.48 16.16 -2.05
CA VAL A 102 8.36 16.12 -3.00
C VAL A 102 8.14 14.67 -3.43
N HIS A 103 7.01 14.10 -3.06
CA HIS A 103 6.71 12.69 -3.36
C HIS A 103 5.20 12.41 -3.44
N LEU A 104 4.83 11.25 -3.93
CA LEU A 104 3.46 10.74 -3.84
C LEU A 104 3.11 10.50 -2.37
N ALA A 105 1.97 11.01 -1.95
CA ALA A 105 1.45 10.75 -0.62
C ALA A 105 1.20 9.25 -0.40
N GLN A 106 1.32 8.79 0.82
CA GLN A 106 0.94 7.42 1.17
C GLN A 106 -0.53 7.19 0.81
N TYR A 107 -0.82 6.08 0.10
CA TYR A 107 -2.15 5.79 -0.47
C TYR A 107 -2.69 6.91 -1.37
N GLY A 108 -1.81 7.70 -1.97
CA GLY A 108 -2.15 8.86 -2.78
C GLY A 108 -2.61 8.54 -4.19
N THR A 109 -2.49 7.29 -4.66
CA THR A 109 -2.90 6.89 -6.01
C THR A 109 -4.27 6.22 -5.99
N THR A 110 -5.16 6.65 -6.88
CA THR A 110 -6.44 6.00 -7.13
C THR A 110 -6.55 5.69 -8.62
N ILE A 111 -6.89 4.43 -8.95
CA ILE A 111 -7.08 3.96 -10.31
C ILE A 111 -8.53 3.52 -10.47
N THR A 112 -9.24 4.07 -11.45
CA THR A 112 -10.62 3.70 -11.77
C THR A 112 -10.82 3.51 -13.26
N THR A 113 -11.79 2.67 -13.62
CA THR A 113 -12.16 2.37 -15.01
C THR A 113 -13.67 2.54 -15.17
N PRO A 114 -14.19 3.79 -15.13
CA PRO A 114 -15.60 4.08 -14.91
C PRO A 114 -16.52 3.61 -16.05
N GLN A 115 -15.98 3.39 -17.26
CA GLN A 115 -16.74 2.96 -18.44
C GLN A 115 -16.33 1.57 -18.95
N LEU A 116 -15.63 0.77 -18.14
CA LEU A 116 -15.05 -0.50 -18.57
C LEU A 116 -16.06 -1.43 -19.23
N GLU A 117 -17.27 -1.60 -18.63
CA GLU A 117 -18.32 -2.47 -19.18
C GLU A 117 -18.70 -2.12 -20.62
N LYS A 118 -18.72 -0.82 -20.95
CA LYS A 118 -19.08 -0.33 -22.29
C LYS A 118 -17.89 -0.32 -23.25
N GLN A 119 -16.67 -0.16 -22.72
CA GLN A 119 -15.43 0.07 -23.49
C GLN A 119 -14.60 -1.19 -23.68
N GLN A 120 -14.88 -2.30 -22.99
CA GLN A 120 -14.00 -3.49 -22.91
C GLN A 120 -13.59 -4.10 -24.27
N ASN A 121 -14.31 -3.82 -25.35
CA ASN A 121 -14.01 -4.29 -26.71
C ASN A 121 -13.21 -3.28 -27.54
N GLY A 122 -12.80 -2.17 -26.97
CA GLY A 122 -12.03 -1.09 -27.59
C GLY A 122 -11.05 -0.45 -26.61
N ALA A 123 -10.79 0.84 -26.77
CA ALA A 123 -9.96 1.60 -25.85
C ALA A 123 -10.70 1.87 -24.53
N VAL A 124 -10.12 1.41 -23.44
CA VAL A 124 -10.65 1.57 -22.08
C VAL A 124 -10.02 2.78 -21.40
N ASP A 125 -10.86 3.67 -20.91
CA ASP A 125 -10.44 4.83 -20.11
C ASP A 125 -10.03 4.37 -18.71
N THR A 126 -8.75 4.58 -18.39
CA THR A 126 -8.18 4.35 -17.06
C THR A 126 -7.88 5.70 -16.42
N VAL A 127 -8.72 6.09 -15.48
CA VAL A 127 -8.60 7.38 -14.78
C VAL A 127 -7.70 7.19 -13.57
N VAL A 128 -6.57 7.90 -13.57
CA VAL A 128 -5.60 7.91 -12.48
C VAL A 128 -5.67 9.24 -11.76
N LYS A 129 -5.82 9.20 -10.44
CA LYS A 129 -5.68 10.37 -9.57
C LYS A 129 -4.49 10.16 -8.66
N SER A 130 -3.66 11.20 -8.53
CA SER A 130 -2.43 11.15 -7.73
C SER A 130 -2.35 12.38 -6.82
N ARG A 131 -2.21 12.14 -5.53
CA ARG A 131 -1.97 13.16 -4.54
C ARG A 131 -0.47 13.26 -4.28
N ILE A 132 0.13 14.41 -4.61
CA ILE A 132 1.56 14.69 -4.45
C ILE A 132 1.72 15.75 -3.39
N VAL A 133 2.65 15.54 -2.46
CA VAL A 133 2.95 16.46 -1.36
C VAL A 133 4.28 17.16 -1.60
N ASN A 134 4.33 18.45 -1.28
CA ASN A 134 5.57 19.22 -1.16
C ASN A 134 5.85 19.47 0.32
N GLN A 135 6.71 18.68 0.93
CA GLN A 135 7.15 18.81 2.32
C GLN A 135 8.53 19.52 2.42
N ASP A 136 8.93 20.22 1.37
CA ASP A 136 10.08 21.12 1.39
C ASP A 136 9.68 22.51 1.96
N ASP A 137 10.67 23.33 2.26
CA ASP A 137 10.51 24.72 2.73
C ASP A 137 10.39 25.74 1.57
N GLN A 138 10.44 25.25 0.31
CA GLN A 138 10.35 26.06 -0.91
C GLN A 138 9.20 25.62 -1.79
N ALA A 139 8.76 26.54 -2.67
CA ALA A 139 7.83 26.23 -3.74
C ALA A 139 8.55 25.54 -4.90
N HIS A 140 7.91 24.54 -5.50
CA HIS A 140 8.46 23.78 -6.64
C HIS A 140 7.47 23.68 -7.78
N SER A 141 7.98 23.57 -9.01
CA SER A 141 7.19 23.20 -10.17
C SER A 141 7.08 21.67 -10.24
N ILE A 142 5.86 21.14 -10.09
CA ILE A 142 5.62 19.70 -9.95
C ILE A 142 4.72 19.20 -11.06
N TYR A 143 5.08 18.07 -11.66
CA TYR A 143 4.24 17.30 -12.58
C TYR A 143 4.48 15.80 -12.40
N ALA A 144 3.60 14.98 -12.95
CA ALA A 144 3.75 13.53 -12.97
C ALA A 144 3.60 12.96 -14.39
N GLU A 145 4.30 11.86 -14.65
CA GLU A 145 4.16 11.03 -15.84
C GLU A 145 3.60 9.66 -15.45
N TYR A 146 2.73 9.14 -16.32
CA TYR A 146 2.00 7.91 -16.13
C TYR A 146 2.18 6.96 -17.30
N GLU A 147 2.30 5.68 -17.00
CA GLU A 147 2.46 4.62 -17.98
C GLU A 147 1.91 3.31 -17.42
N ILE A 148 1.16 2.57 -18.21
CA ILE A 148 0.63 1.26 -17.82
C ILE A 148 1.37 0.16 -18.58
N VAL A 149 1.83 -0.85 -17.85
CA VAL A 149 2.41 -2.07 -18.43
C VAL A 149 1.56 -3.29 -18.07
N ASP A 150 1.56 -4.28 -18.95
CA ASP A 150 0.92 -5.57 -18.72
C ASP A 150 1.77 -6.49 -17.80
N GLN A 151 1.29 -7.70 -17.56
CA GLN A 151 1.99 -8.70 -16.75
C GLN A 151 3.32 -9.20 -17.35
N ASN A 152 3.55 -8.95 -18.64
CA ASN A 152 4.78 -9.31 -19.36
C ASN A 152 5.79 -8.14 -19.37
N GLY A 153 5.41 -6.99 -18.79
CA GLY A 153 6.21 -5.77 -18.79
C GLY A 153 6.12 -4.98 -20.09
N GLN A 154 5.17 -5.29 -20.97
CA GLN A 154 4.95 -4.52 -22.20
C GLN A 154 4.12 -3.27 -21.90
N VAL A 155 4.54 -2.13 -22.46
CA VAL A 155 3.78 -0.88 -22.37
C VAL A 155 2.51 -1.01 -23.18
N VAL A 156 1.36 -0.78 -22.55
CA VAL A 156 0.03 -0.93 -23.15
C VAL A 156 -0.78 0.37 -23.17
N SER A 157 -0.24 1.45 -22.65
CA SER A 157 -0.80 2.80 -22.74
C SER A 157 0.21 3.76 -23.34
N GLU A 158 -0.28 4.87 -23.92
CA GLU A 158 0.60 5.98 -24.19
C GLU A 158 1.13 6.59 -22.88
N LYS A 159 2.37 7.05 -22.90
CA LYS A 159 2.95 7.79 -21.79
C LYS A 159 2.28 9.15 -21.68
N THR A 160 1.58 9.39 -20.60
CA THR A 160 0.80 10.61 -20.36
C THR A 160 1.49 11.46 -19.30
N ARG A 161 1.55 12.76 -19.53
CA ARG A 161 2.14 13.73 -18.59
C ARG A 161 1.08 14.75 -18.16
N SER A 162 1.04 15.07 -16.87
CA SER A 162 0.24 16.19 -16.36
C SER A 162 0.89 17.54 -16.72
N GLU A 163 0.10 18.59 -16.66
CA GLU A 163 0.67 19.94 -16.65
C GLU A 163 1.51 20.17 -15.39
N ALA A 164 2.55 20.98 -15.52
CA ALA A 164 3.35 21.39 -14.37
C ALA A 164 2.62 22.47 -13.58
N GLN A 165 2.60 22.34 -12.27
CA GLN A 165 1.94 23.27 -11.35
C GLN A 165 2.92 23.73 -10.27
N ALA A 166 2.85 25.02 -9.92
CA ALA A 166 3.59 25.55 -8.79
C ALA A 166 2.90 25.14 -7.48
N VAL A 167 3.63 24.44 -6.62
CA VAL A 167 3.15 23.95 -5.34
C VAL A 167 3.98 24.57 -4.23
N LEU A 168 3.33 25.34 -3.35
CA LEU A 168 4.00 26.04 -2.27
C LEU A 168 4.54 25.06 -1.20
N ALA A 169 5.49 25.55 -0.41
CA ALA A 169 6.01 24.85 0.76
C ALA A 169 4.89 24.31 1.66
N GLY A 170 4.97 23.04 2.05
CA GLY A 170 4.01 22.39 2.93
C GLY A 170 2.64 22.11 2.31
N GLN A 171 2.45 22.36 1.01
CA GLN A 171 1.17 22.11 0.33
C GLN A 171 1.16 20.80 -0.47
N GLU A 172 -0.02 20.41 -0.91
CA GLU A 172 -0.24 19.24 -1.78
C GLU A 172 -1.07 19.61 -3.00
N ILE A 173 -0.94 18.78 -4.06
CA ILE A 173 -1.77 18.87 -5.27
C ILE A 173 -2.40 17.52 -5.58
N ASN A 174 -3.56 17.58 -6.24
CA ASN A 174 -4.24 16.43 -6.80
C ASN A 174 -4.20 16.51 -8.33
N LEU A 175 -3.46 15.61 -8.95
CA LEU A 175 -3.41 15.46 -10.39
C LEU A 175 -4.41 14.39 -10.84
N SER A 176 -5.03 14.59 -12.02
CA SER A 176 -5.91 13.59 -12.63
C SER A 176 -5.58 13.45 -14.10
N GLN A 177 -5.36 12.21 -14.56
CA GLN A 177 -5.07 11.88 -15.95
C GLN A 177 -5.90 10.68 -16.41
N THR A 178 -6.24 10.64 -17.69
CA THR A 178 -6.86 9.48 -18.31
C THR A 178 -5.87 8.84 -19.27
N LEU A 179 -5.60 7.56 -19.07
CA LEU A 179 -4.81 6.73 -19.96
C LEU A 179 -5.76 5.79 -20.72
N HIS A 180 -5.41 5.47 -21.96
CA HIS A 180 -6.20 4.57 -22.79
C HIS A 180 -5.46 3.25 -22.97
N VAL A 181 -6.15 2.12 -22.74
CA VAL A 181 -5.61 0.78 -22.95
C VAL A 181 -6.52 0.00 -23.87
N GLU A 182 -5.98 -0.44 -25.01
CA GLU A 182 -6.73 -1.17 -26.02
C GLU A 182 -7.06 -2.60 -25.54
N LYS A 183 -8.34 -2.93 -25.52
CA LYS A 183 -8.87 -4.28 -25.26
C LYS A 183 -8.15 -5.01 -24.12
N PRO A 184 -8.10 -4.43 -22.90
CA PRO A 184 -7.39 -5.07 -21.81
C PRO A 184 -7.98 -6.43 -21.48
N THR A 185 -7.13 -7.39 -21.15
CA THR A 185 -7.57 -8.67 -20.60
C THR A 185 -8.19 -8.45 -19.23
N LEU A 186 -9.44 -8.87 -19.04
CA LEU A 186 -10.13 -8.68 -17.78
C LEU A 186 -9.61 -9.65 -16.71
N TRP A 187 -9.51 -9.16 -15.50
CA TRP A 187 -9.21 -9.98 -14.33
C TRP A 187 -10.40 -10.89 -14.01
N ASP A 188 -10.17 -12.18 -13.80
CA ASP A 188 -11.21 -13.17 -13.51
C ASP A 188 -10.76 -14.14 -12.43
N VAL A 189 -11.71 -14.72 -11.69
CA VAL A 189 -11.48 -15.74 -10.66
C VAL A 189 -11.34 -17.16 -11.23
N LYS A 190 -11.73 -17.36 -12.48
CA LYS A 190 -11.73 -18.68 -13.16
C LYS A 190 -10.37 -19.09 -13.69
N THR A 191 -9.40 -18.20 -13.70
CA THR A 191 -8.03 -18.46 -14.18
C THR A 191 -7.06 -18.56 -13.02
N ASP A 192 -6.05 -19.41 -13.18
CA ASP A 192 -4.94 -19.50 -12.22
C ASP A 192 -3.94 -18.35 -12.32
N HIS A 193 -4.02 -17.61 -13.43
CA HIS A 193 -3.16 -16.43 -13.70
C HIS A 193 -4.04 -15.23 -14.04
N PRO A 194 -4.64 -14.58 -13.03
CA PRO A 194 -5.47 -13.40 -13.28
C PRO A 194 -4.64 -12.29 -13.93
N ALA A 195 -5.20 -11.65 -14.96
CA ALA A 195 -4.54 -10.57 -15.66
C ALA A 195 -4.37 -9.35 -14.72
N LEU A 196 -3.13 -8.97 -14.49
CA LEU A 196 -2.74 -7.81 -13.70
C LEU A 196 -1.90 -6.86 -14.53
N TYR A 197 -2.13 -5.58 -14.31
CA TYR A 197 -1.41 -4.47 -14.91
C TYR A 197 -0.68 -3.70 -13.82
N THR A 198 0.35 -2.97 -14.22
CA THR A 198 1.09 -2.09 -13.30
C THR A 198 1.06 -0.68 -13.84
N LEU A 199 0.54 0.25 -13.04
CA LEU A 199 0.69 1.67 -13.27
C LEU A 199 2.03 2.13 -12.70
N TYR A 200 2.83 2.80 -13.51
CA TYR A 200 3.98 3.56 -13.07
C TYR A 200 3.60 5.02 -12.96
N THR A 201 3.82 5.62 -11.81
CA THR A 201 3.71 7.06 -11.58
C THR A 201 5.09 7.61 -11.26
N ARG A 202 5.58 8.52 -12.09
CA ARG A 202 6.88 9.20 -11.93
C ARG A 202 6.63 10.66 -11.60
N VAL A 203 7.11 11.10 -10.45
CA VAL A 203 6.95 12.48 -9.97
C VAL A 203 8.22 13.27 -10.29
N TYR A 204 8.03 14.45 -10.86
CA TYR A 204 9.11 15.36 -11.18
C TYR A 204 8.96 16.66 -10.39
N ARG A 205 10.06 17.10 -9.81
CA ARG A 205 10.25 18.39 -9.14
C ARG A 205 11.26 19.19 -9.97
N ASP A 206 10.87 20.36 -10.45
CA ASP A 206 11.74 21.25 -11.26
C ASP A 206 12.44 20.49 -12.41
N SER A 207 11.71 19.60 -13.07
CA SER A 207 12.16 18.71 -14.15
C SER A 207 13.09 17.56 -13.71
N GLN A 208 13.39 17.41 -12.43
CA GLN A 208 14.14 16.28 -11.89
C GLN A 208 13.18 15.18 -11.42
N LEU A 209 13.43 13.93 -11.81
CA LEU A 209 12.71 12.76 -11.29
C LEU A 209 13.05 12.56 -9.82
N VAL A 210 12.04 12.61 -8.94
CA VAL A 210 12.23 12.53 -7.48
C VAL A 210 11.51 11.37 -6.81
N ASP A 211 10.44 10.84 -7.44
CA ASP A 211 9.73 9.67 -6.91
C ASP A 211 9.18 8.78 -8.03
N VAL A 212 9.17 7.46 -7.80
CA VAL A 212 8.59 6.47 -8.70
C VAL A 212 7.80 5.46 -7.90
N GLN A 213 6.49 5.40 -8.12
CA GLN A 213 5.65 4.39 -7.51
C GLN A 213 5.02 3.45 -8.54
N LYS A 214 4.72 2.23 -8.09
CA LYS A 214 4.14 1.16 -8.89
C LYS A 214 2.90 0.64 -8.20
N GLU A 215 1.76 0.71 -8.88
CA GLU A 215 0.49 0.19 -8.36
C GLU A 215 -0.02 -0.92 -9.26
N ARG A 216 -0.24 -2.11 -8.68
CA ARG A 216 -0.86 -3.23 -9.43
C ARG A 216 -2.36 -3.13 -9.36
N PHE A 217 -3.02 -3.35 -10.50
CA PHE A 217 -4.48 -3.37 -10.60
C PHE A 217 -4.94 -4.35 -11.68
N GLY A 218 -6.26 -4.63 -11.72
CA GLY A 218 -6.86 -5.46 -12.76
C GLY A 218 -8.11 -4.78 -13.32
N TYR A 219 -8.35 -4.96 -14.60
CA TYR A 219 -9.57 -4.50 -15.25
C TYR A 219 -10.70 -5.47 -14.92
N ARG A 220 -11.70 -5.02 -14.17
CA ARG A 220 -12.90 -5.80 -13.84
C ARG A 220 -14.07 -4.87 -13.56
N TYR A 221 -15.28 -5.32 -13.87
CA TYR A 221 -16.51 -4.64 -13.47
C TYR A 221 -17.46 -5.61 -12.76
N LEU A 222 -18.24 -5.07 -11.86
CA LEU A 222 -19.10 -5.81 -10.93
C LEU A 222 -20.51 -5.29 -11.04
N ASN A 223 -21.49 -6.22 -11.20
CA ASN A 223 -22.91 -5.89 -11.21
C ASN A 223 -23.65 -6.78 -10.22
N TRP A 224 -24.72 -6.25 -9.68
CA TRP A 224 -25.64 -6.94 -8.79
C TRP A 224 -27.07 -6.73 -9.27
N THR A 225 -27.83 -7.82 -9.40
CA THR A 225 -29.26 -7.76 -9.69
C THR A 225 -30.05 -8.58 -8.69
N PRO A 226 -31.31 -8.18 -8.35
CA PRO A 226 -32.13 -8.96 -7.44
C PRO A 226 -32.38 -10.40 -7.90
N GLU A 227 -32.58 -10.59 -9.20
CA GLU A 227 -32.91 -11.90 -9.79
C GLU A 227 -31.67 -12.75 -10.08
N GLY A 228 -30.58 -12.14 -10.54
CA GLY A 228 -29.37 -12.83 -11.02
C GLY A 228 -28.23 -12.89 -9.99
N GLY A 229 -28.30 -12.11 -8.92
CA GLY A 229 -27.27 -12.02 -7.91
C GLY A 229 -26.03 -11.26 -8.40
N PHE A 230 -24.85 -11.80 -8.14
CA PHE A 230 -23.56 -11.18 -8.45
C PHE A 230 -23.01 -11.58 -9.83
N PHE A 231 -22.55 -10.59 -10.57
CA PHE A 231 -21.88 -10.76 -11.86
C PHE A 231 -20.47 -10.17 -11.82
N LEU A 232 -19.49 -10.96 -12.23
CA LEU A 232 -18.13 -10.53 -12.51
C LEU A 232 -17.94 -10.49 -14.02
N ASN A 233 -17.60 -9.32 -14.57
CA ASN A 233 -17.42 -9.09 -16.01
C ASN A 233 -18.63 -9.58 -16.85
N GLY A 234 -19.85 -9.34 -16.35
CA GLY A 234 -21.10 -9.78 -17.00
C GLY A 234 -21.45 -11.26 -16.86
N VAL A 235 -20.62 -12.05 -16.13
CA VAL A 235 -20.86 -13.49 -15.92
C VAL A 235 -21.36 -13.72 -14.50
N ALA A 236 -22.54 -14.39 -14.37
CA ALA A 236 -23.08 -14.78 -13.07
C ALA A 236 -22.06 -15.63 -12.29
N THR A 237 -21.71 -15.20 -11.10
CA THR A 237 -20.63 -15.80 -10.31
C THR A 237 -21.10 -16.06 -8.88
N LYS A 238 -20.96 -17.30 -8.43
CA LYS A 238 -21.23 -17.65 -7.02
C LYS A 238 -19.98 -17.49 -6.20
N PHE A 239 -20.11 -16.97 -4.99
CA PHE A 239 -19.03 -16.91 -4.01
C PHE A 239 -18.88 -18.27 -3.30
N HIS A 240 -17.69 -18.80 -3.32
CA HIS A 240 -17.28 -19.94 -2.52
C HIS A 240 -16.22 -19.46 -1.55
N GLY A 241 -16.63 -19.15 -0.32
CA GLY A 241 -15.79 -18.53 0.69
C GLY A 241 -15.53 -19.41 1.90
N VAL A 242 -14.56 -19.05 2.67
CA VAL A 242 -14.22 -19.65 3.97
C VAL A 242 -13.94 -18.56 4.99
N SER A 243 -14.06 -18.89 6.26
CA SER A 243 -13.57 -18.02 7.35
C SER A 243 -12.10 -18.31 7.62
N LEU A 244 -11.29 -17.26 7.68
CA LEU A 244 -9.88 -17.34 8.02
C LEU A 244 -9.59 -16.51 9.25
N HIS A 245 -8.85 -17.11 10.18
CA HIS A 245 -8.15 -16.38 11.22
C HIS A 245 -6.69 -16.18 10.82
N HIS A 246 -6.04 -15.18 11.38
CA HIS A 246 -4.65 -14.81 11.11
C HIS A 246 -3.61 -15.65 11.89
N ASP A 247 -3.94 -16.89 12.17
CA ASP A 247 -3.08 -17.84 12.87
C ASP A 247 -2.60 -18.98 11.96
N HIS A 248 -1.39 -19.45 12.21
CA HIS A 248 -0.67 -20.42 11.39
C HIS A 248 -0.11 -21.60 12.20
N GLY A 249 -0.83 -22.09 13.17
CA GLY A 249 -0.36 -23.19 14.00
C GLY A 249 0.98 -22.87 14.67
N ALA A 250 2.06 -23.51 14.26
CA ALA A 250 3.38 -23.32 14.87
C ALA A 250 3.97 -21.90 14.74
N LEU A 251 3.53 -21.11 13.75
CA LEU A 251 3.96 -19.72 13.57
C LEU A 251 3.15 -18.73 14.43
N GLY A 252 2.08 -19.21 15.08
CA GLY A 252 1.19 -18.34 15.84
C GLY A 252 0.51 -17.32 14.93
N ALA A 253 0.47 -16.05 15.34
CA ALA A 253 -0.16 -14.96 14.60
C ALA A 253 0.82 -14.20 13.67
N GLU A 254 2.07 -14.64 13.56
CA GLU A 254 3.05 -14.01 12.66
C GLU A 254 2.60 -14.15 11.21
N GLU A 255 2.58 -13.01 10.49
CA GLU A 255 2.26 -12.99 9.07
C GLU A 255 3.50 -13.40 8.26
N ASN A 256 3.42 -14.58 7.64
CA ASN A 256 4.47 -15.09 6.77
C ASN A 256 3.91 -15.28 5.36
N TYR A 257 4.44 -14.51 4.40
CA TYR A 257 3.98 -14.53 3.00
C TYR A 257 3.90 -15.95 2.40
N LYS A 258 4.92 -16.80 2.63
CA LYS A 258 4.92 -18.17 2.06
C LYS A 258 3.87 -19.07 2.70
N ALA A 259 3.62 -18.91 4.01
CA ALA A 259 2.60 -19.66 4.72
C ALA A 259 1.20 -19.25 4.25
N GLU A 260 0.93 -17.94 4.12
CA GLU A 260 -0.33 -17.43 3.58
C GLU A 260 -0.54 -17.84 2.12
N TYR A 261 0.48 -17.70 1.27
CA TYR A 261 0.41 -18.13 -0.12
C TYR A 261 0.02 -19.60 -0.24
N ARG A 262 0.67 -20.48 0.54
CA ARG A 262 0.36 -21.92 0.55
C ARG A 262 -1.08 -22.17 0.99
N ARG A 263 -1.54 -21.51 2.05
CA ARG A 263 -2.90 -21.65 2.58
C ARG A 263 -3.94 -21.21 1.56
N LEU A 264 -3.77 -20.02 0.97
CA LEU A 264 -4.67 -19.50 -0.05
C LEU A 264 -4.66 -20.37 -1.33
N LYS A 265 -3.49 -20.90 -1.72
CA LYS A 265 -3.41 -21.82 -2.85
C LYS A 265 -4.21 -23.10 -2.60
N GLN A 266 -4.07 -23.72 -1.44
CA GLN A 266 -4.85 -24.91 -1.07
C GLN A 266 -6.36 -24.63 -1.08
N MET A 267 -6.79 -23.47 -0.60
CA MET A 267 -8.19 -23.07 -0.64
C MET A 267 -8.69 -22.88 -2.07
N LYS A 268 -7.88 -22.25 -2.94
CA LYS A 268 -8.21 -22.15 -4.35
C LYS A 268 -8.33 -23.52 -5.02
N ASP A 269 -7.41 -24.43 -4.72
CA ASP A 269 -7.45 -25.81 -5.22
C ASP A 269 -8.71 -26.57 -4.73
N MET A 270 -9.30 -26.18 -3.59
CA MET A 270 -10.59 -26.68 -3.07
C MET A 270 -11.82 -26.01 -3.71
N GLY A 271 -11.64 -25.01 -4.57
CA GLY A 271 -12.72 -24.30 -5.24
C GLY A 271 -13.17 -22.99 -4.56
N VAL A 272 -12.42 -22.47 -3.62
CA VAL A 272 -12.62 -21.11 -3.07
C VAL A 272 -12.21 -20.08 -4.14
N ASN A 273 -13.03 -19.02 -4.31
CA ASN A 273 -12.82 -18.00 -5.34
C ASN A 273 -12.82 -16.55 -4.81
#